data_34f61eaa24dac500b10a3f81e9c29ba0
#
_entry.id   34f61eaa24dac500b10a3f81e9c29ba0
#
_cell.length_a   1.000
_cell.length_b   1.000
_cell.length_c   1.000
_cell.angle_alpha   90.00
_cell.angle_beta   90.00
_cell.angle_gamma   90.00
#
_symmetry.space_group_name_H-M   'P 1'
#
loop_
_entity.id
_entity.type
_entity.pdbx_description
1 polymer ?
#
loop_
_entity_poly.entity_id
_entity_poly.type
_entity_poly.pdbx_seq_one_letter_code
_entity_poly.pdbx_strand_id
1 'polypeptide(L)'
;MTSQTLEKIVAPHTGKPDELLVVAEKLMDRYRAIPTAALKLMQQQLGLTSTEIQSILSFYHYPVTDTPVRCHVEVCCALSCHLQSADNVLQHICRAFAAEPDQVTDDGRLLVARVDCLSDCDRAPAVHINGQRVSASDLDALVKHIKQALA
;
A
#
# COMPACT_ATOMS: atom_id res chain seq x y z
N MET A 1 9.87 -4.53 -15.44
CA MET A 1 8.91 -3.41 -15.61
C MET A 1 9.38 -2.55 -16.78
N THR A 2 8.52 -2.27 -17.75
CA THR A 2 8.95 -1.57 -18.97
C THR A 2 8.84 -0.06 -18.76
N SER A 3 9.94 0.69 -18.96
CA SER A 3 10.01 2.17 -18.84
C SER A 3 8.89 2.87 -19.61
N GLN A 4 8.55 2.38 -20.80
CA GLN A 4 7.46 2.90 -21.63
C GLN A 4 6.08 2.90 -20.96
N THR A 5 5.82 1.96 -20.06
CA THR A 5 4.52 1.90 -19.36
C THR A 5 4.46 2.95 -18.25
N LEU A 6 5.56 3.18 -17.54
CA LEU A 6 5.65 4.23 -16.52
C LEU A 6 5.52 5.62 -17.15
N GLU A 7 6.19 5.85 -18.28
CA GLU A 7 6.07 7.11 -19.04
C GLU A 7 4.63 7.40 -19.48
N LYS A 8 3.90 6.38 -19.96
CA LYS A 8 2.49 6.56 -20.35
C LYS A 8 1.58 6.95 -19.18
N ILE A 9 1.94 6.56 -17.95
CA ILE A 9 1.18 6.94 -16.75
C ILE A 9 1.54 8.35 -16.30
N VAL A 10 2.83 8.71 -16.32
CA VAL A 10 3.32 9.97 -15.74
C VAL A 10 3.26 11.14 -16.72
N ALA A 11 3.62 10.93 -18.01
CA ALA A 11 3.74 12.00 -19.01
C ALA A 11 2.47 12.86 -19.21
N PRO A 12 1.22 12.33 -19.14
CA PRO A 12 0.02 13.17 -19.25
C PRO A 12 -0.12 14.24 -18.15
N HIS A 13 0.66 14.10 -17.07
CA HIS A 13 0.64 14.98 -15.90
C HIS A 13 1.81 15.95 -15.84
N THR A 14 2.59 16.07 -16.93
CA THR A 14 3.77 16.96 -17.02
C THR A 14 3.41 18.40 -16.66
N GLY A 15 4.19 19.00 -15.74
CA GLY A 15 3.99 20.38 -15.28
C GLY A 15 2.83 20.58 -14.30
N LYS A 16 2.27 19.51 -13.77
CA LYS A 16 1.13 19.55 -12.85
C LYS A 16 1.48 18.89 -11.50
N PRO A 17 2.16 19.60 -10.62
CA PRO A 17 2.59 19.04 -9.32
C PRO A 17 1.42 18.63 -8.42
N ASP A 18 0.27 19.28 -8.55
CA ASP A 18 -0.99 18.99 -7.85
C ASP A 18 -1.61 17.63 -8.23
N GLU A 19 -1.24 17.06 -9.38
CA GLU A 19 -1.71 15.76 -9.82
C GLU A 19 -0.83 14.58 -9.33
N LEU A 20 0.11 14.80 -8.39
CA LEU A 20 0.97 13.74 -7.84
C LEU A 20 0.18 12.54 -7.32
N LEU A 21 -0.90 12.78 -6.54
CA LEU A 21 -1.72 11.69 -6.00
C LEU A 21 -2.43 10.91 -7.10
N VAL A 22 -2.92 11.58 -8.14
CA VAL A 22 -3.56 10.92 -9.28
C VAL A 22 -2.58 9.97 -9.99
N VAL A 23 -1.31 10.39 -10.12
CA VAL A 23 -0.25 9.54 -10.70
C VAL A 23 0.05 8.37 -9.76
N ALA A 24 0.17 8.62 -8.45
CA ALA A 24 0.43 7.60 -7.46
C ALA A 24 -0.68 6.53 -7.43
N GLU A 25 -1.95 6.93 -7.44
CA GLU A 25 -3.10 6.01 -7.51
C GLU A 25 -3.05 5.13 -8.75
N LYS A 26 -2.80 5.69 -9.94
CA LYS A 26 -2.66 4.91 -11.17
C LYS A 26 -1.52 3.88 -11.12
N LEU A 27 -0.42 4.24 -10.46
CA LEU A 27 0.70 3.32 -10.24
C LEU A 27 0.31 2.22 -9.25
N MET A 28 -0.36 2.58 -8.15
CA MET A 28 -0.87 1.61 -7.17
C MET A 28 -1.86 0.63 -7.78
N ASP A 29 -2.81 1.11 -8.58
CA ASP A 29 -3.77 0.25 -9.30
C ASP A 29 -3.08 -0.76 -10.21
N ARG A 30 -1.99 -0.32 -10.85
CA ARG A 30 -1.27 -1.15 -11.82
C ARG A 30 -0.26 -2.09 -11.20
N TYR A 31 0.49 -1.63 -10.19
CA TYR A 31 1.67 -2.33 -9.65
C TYR A 31 1.53 -2.70 -8.19
N ARG A 32 0.50 -2.19 -7.50
CA ARG A 32 0.28 -2.28 -6.04
C ARG A 32 1.45 -1.73 -5.21
N ALA A 33 2.29 -0.94 -5.86
CA ALA A 33 3.44 -0.25 -5.28
C ALA A 33 3.87 0.86 -6.22
N ILE A 34 4.65 1.80 -5.73
CA ILE A 34 5.30 2.83 -6.53
C ILE A 34 6.70 2.33 -6.91
N PRO A 35 6.98 2.03 -8.20
CA PRO A 35 8.31 1.62 -8.63
C PRO A 35 9.34 2.73 -8.41
N THR A 36 10.55 2.38 -7.99
CA THR A 36 11.63 3.35 -7.76
C THR A 36 11.92 4.18 -9.03
N ALA A 37 11.83 3.56 -10.21
CA ALA A 37 11.99 4.26 -11.48
C ALA A 37 10.90 5.34 -11.71
N ALA A 38 9.70 5.15 -11.17
CA ALA A 38 8.62 6.14 -11.28
C ALA A 38 8.93 7.42 -10.49
N LEU A 39 9.66 7.34 -9.36
CA LEU A 39 10.04 8.52 -8.58
C LEU A 39 10.85 9.52 -9.42
N LYS A 40 11.81 9.02 -10.21
CA LYS A 40 12.62 9.87 -11.10
C LYS A 40 11.77 10.52 -12.19
N LEU A 41 10.83 9.77 -12.76
CA LEU A 41 9.89 10.31 -13.74
C LEU A 41 8.97 11.36 -13.14
N MET A 42 8.44 11.12 -11.94
CA MET A 42 7.63 12.10 -11.21
C MET A 42 8.41 13.39 -10.95
N GLN A 43 9.67 13.30 -10.49
CA GLN A 43 10.52 14.48 -10.30
C GLN A 43 10.67 15.28 -11.58
N GLN A 44 10.98 14.62 -12.68
CA GLN A 44 11.25 15.27 -13.98
C GLN A 44 9.98 15.84 -14.61
N GLN A 45 8.87 15.10 -14.53
CA GLN A 45 7.64 15.45 -15.24
C GLN A 45 6.75 16.40 -14.42
N LEU A 46 6.63 16.19 -13.12
CA LEU A 46 5.80 17.03 -12.26
C LEU A 46 6.54 18.26 -11.72
N GLY A 47 7.88 18.28 -11.81
CA GLY A 47 8.70 19.39 -11.30
C GLY A 47 8.80 19.43 -9.78
N LEU A 48 8.59 18.28 -9.11
CA LEU A 48 8.66 18.13 -7.65
C LEU A 48 10.04 17.62 -7.22
N THR A 49 10.46 18.00 -6.02
CA THR A 49 11.65 17.42 -5.39
C THR A 49 11.39 16.01 -4.86
N SER A 50 12.46 15.24 -4.68
CA SER A 50 12.37 13.89 -4.09
C SER A 50 11.70 13.92 -2.72
N THR A 51 12.01 14.92 -1.90
CA THR A 51 11.47 15.08 -0.55
C THR A 51 9.97 15.33 -0.56
N GLU A 52 9.48 16.20 -1.45
CA GLU A 52 8.05 16.48 -1.59
C GLU A 52 7.29 15.21 -2.00
N ILE A 53 7.78 14.49 -3.00
CA ILE A 53 7.17 13.25 -3.47
C ILE A 53 7.14 12.22 -2.33
N GLN A 54 8.27 11.96 -1.67
CA GLN A 54 8.36 10.98 -0.60
C GLN A 54 7.49 11.34 0.61
N SER A 55 7.41 12.63 0.97
CA SER A 55 6.56 13.08 2.08
C SER A 55 5.09 12.78 1.81
N ILE A 56 4.63 13.01 0.58
CA ILE A 56 3.24 12.73 0.20
C ILE A 56 2.99 11.22 0.13
N LEU A 57 3.88 10.46 -0.52
CA LEU A 57 3.72 9.00 -0.63
C LEU A 57 3.73 8.31 0.74
N SER A 58 4.59 8.76 1.66
CA SER A 58 4.65 8.21 3.02
C SER A 58 3.41 8.54 3.83
N PHE A 59 2.87 9.76 3.68
CA PHE A 59 1.64 10.16 4.36
C PHE A 59 0.44 9.29 3.96
N TYR A 60 0.36 8.91 2.68
CA TYR A 60 -0.69 8.01 2.16
C TYR A 60 -0.31 6.52 2.25
N HIS A 61 0.81 6.18 2.88
CA HIS A 61 1.30 4.81 3.06
C HIS A 61 1.51 4.05 1.74
N TYR A 62 1.82 4.77 0.65
CA TYR A 62 2.12 4.13 -0.64
C TYR A 62 3.50 3.47 -0.60
N PRO A 63 3.59 2.14 -0.73
CA PRO A 63 4.86 1.44 -0.70
C PRO A 63 5.70 1.79 -1.93
N VAL A 64 6.98 2.11 -1.69
CA VAL A 64 7.96 2.34 -2.76
C VAL A 64 8.86 1.12 -2.85
N THR A 65 8.69 0.31 -3.90
CA THR A 65 9.48 -0.90 -4.11
C THR A 65 9.49 -1.33 -5.58
N ASP A 66 10.59 -1.92 -6.02
CA ASP A 66 10.70 -2.53 -7.36
C ASP A 66 10.21 -3.98 -7.39
N THR A 67 9.92 -4.55 -6.23
CA THR A 67 9.35 -5.89 -6.11
C THR A 67 7.84 -5.81 -6.38
N PRO A 68 7.30 -6.57 -7.35
CA PRO A 68 5.88 -6.56 -7.63
C PRO A 68 5.10 -7.17 -6.47
N VAL A 69 4.26 -6.36 -5.82
CA VAL A 69 3.40 -6.79 -4.73
C VAL A 69 2.07 -7.30 -5.31
N ARG A 70 1.71 -8.55 -5.01
CA ARG A 70 0.41 -9.11 -5.42
C ARG A 70 -0.70 -8.77 -4.44
N CYS A 71 -0.39 -8.84 -3.16
CA CYS A 71 -1.32 -8.60 -2.10
C CYS A 71 -0.75 -7.54 -1.14
N HIS A 72 -1.43 -6.43 -1.04
CA HIS A 72 -1.16 -5.37 -0.07
C HIS A 72 -2.25 -5.43 1.01
N VAL A 73 -1.84 -5.72 2.23
CA VAL A 73 -2.71 -5.76 3.41
C VAL A 73 -2.39 -4.56 4.29
N GLU A 74 -3.37 -3.74 4.55
CA GLU A 74 -3.26 -2.55 5.39
C GLU A 74 -4.03 -2.80 6.69
N VAL A 75 -3.35 -2.66 7.83
CA VAL A 75 -3.95 -2.78 9.16
C VAL A 75 -3.90 -1.43 9.85
N CYS A 76 -5.06 -0.88 10.17
CA CYS A 76 -5.19 0.40 10.85
C CYS A 76 -4.70 0.30 12.30
N CYS A 77 -3.76 1.19 12.68
CA CYS A 77 -3.20 1.27 14.05
C CYS A 77 -3.70 2.50 14.82
N ALA A 78 -4.72 3.22 14.32
CA ALA A 78 -5.36 4.32 15.04
C ALA A 78 -5.94 3.90 16.38
N LEU A 79 -6.17 4.85 17.27
CA LEU A 79 -6.61 4.60 18.64
C LEU A 79 -7.83 3.66 18.74
N SER A 80 -8.88 3.91 17.94
CA SER A 80 -10.08 3.05 17.95
C SER A 80 -9.77 1.61 17.55
N CYS A 81 -8.92 1.41 16.53
CA CYS A 81 -8.52 0.07 16.08
C CYS A 81 -7.58 -0.60 17.09
N HIS A 82 -6.66 0.16 17.69
CA HIS A 82 -5.78 -0.34 18.75
C HIS A 82 -6.57 -0.83 19.95
N LEU A 83 -7.56 -0.09 20.41
CA LEU A 83 -8.48 -0.51 21.52
C LEU A 83 -9.29 -1.76 21.16
N GLN A 84 -9.51 -2.03 19.88
CA GLN A 84 -10.17 -3.24 19.36
C GLN A 84 -9.16 -4.31 18.92
N SER A 85 -7.96 -4.28 19.50
CA SER A 85 -6.93 -5.32 19.32
C SER A 85 -6.35 -5.41 17.89
N ALA A 86 -6.20 -4.30 17.18
CA ALA A 86 -5.57 -4.27 15.86
C ALA A 86 -4.16 -4.87 15.85
N ASP A 87 -3.40 -4.72 16.94
CA ASP A 87 -2.07 -5.33 17.10
C ASP A 87 -2.13 -6.86 17.05
N ASN A 88 -3.17 -7.47 17.64
CA ASN A 88 -3.37 -8.91 17.56
C ASN A 88 -3.68 -9.37 16.14
N VAL A 89 -4.49 -8.59 15.40
CA VAL A 89 -4.80 -8.87 14.00
C VAL A 89 -3.51 -8.81 13.17
N LEU A 90 -2.72 -7.74 13.32
CA LEU A 90 -1.43 -7.59 12.63
C LEU A 90 -0.49 -8.77 12.92
N GLN A 91 -0.29 -9.10 14.19
CA GLN A 91 0.57 -10.21 14.59
C GLN A 91 0.08 -11.55 14.06
N HIS A 92 -1.23 -11.77 14.04
CA HIS A 92 -1.81 -13.00 13.51
C HIS A 92 -1.52 -13.16 12.02
N ILE A 93 -1.72 -12.08 11.23
CA ILE A 93 -1.40 -12.07 9.81
C ILE A 93 0.10 -12.31 9.60
N CYS A 94 0.95 -11.58 10.30
CA CYS A 94 2.40 -11.69 10.17
C CYS A 94 2.89 -13.13 10.48
N ARG A 95 2.37 -13.77 11.52
CA ARG A 95 2.70 -15.16 11.85
C ARG A 95 2.21 -16.16 10.80
N ALA A 96 1.00 -15.95 10.27
CA ALA A 96 0.41 -16.86 9.28
C ALA A 96 1.17 -16.89 7.94
N PHE A 97 1.87 -15.80 7.61
CA PHE A 97 2.58 -15.64 6.33
C PHE A 97 4.11 -15.50 6.50
N ALA A 98 4.65 -15.64 7.71
CA ALA A 98 6.06 -15.36 8.03
C ALA A 98 6.50 -13.98 7.49
N ALA A 99 5.62 -12.97 7.61
CA ALA A 99 5.82 -11.61 7.14
C ALA A 99 6.28 -10.71 8.29
N GLU A 100 7.15 -9.74 7.95
CA GLU A 100 7.48 -8.64 8.85
C GLU A 100 6.61 -7.42 8.48
N PRO A 101 6.09 -6.67 9.47
CA PRO A 101 5.33 -5.47 9.20
C PRO A 101 6.13 -4.46 8.38
N ASP A 102 5.47 -3.79 7.45
CA ASP A 102 6.02 -2.74 6.59
C ASP A 102 7.15 -3.22 5.65
N GLN A 103 7.31 -4.53 5.50
CA GLN A 103 8.26 -5.14 4.57
C GLN A 103 7.56 -6.09 3.60
N VAL A 104 8.08 -6.12 2.38
CA VAL A 104 7.61 -7.11 1.39
C VAL A 104 8.21 -8.47 1.75
N THR A 105 7.41 -9.52 1.73
CA THR A 105 7.88 -10.89 1.98
C THR A 105 8.99 -11.31 1.01
N ASP A 106 9.83 -12.27 1.39
CA ASP A 106 10.98 -12.73 0.58
C ASP A 106 10.57 -13.23 -0.80
N ASP A 107 9.36 -13.78 -0.94
CA ASP A 107 8.81 -14.19 -2.23
C ASP A 107 8.28 -13.02 -3.08
N GLY A 108 8.33 -11.80 -2.55
CA GLY A 108 7.92 -10.57 -3.21
C GLY A 108 6.41 -10.39 -3.36
N ARG A 109 5.57 -11.26 -2.78
CA ARG A 109 4.14 -11.31 -3.12
C ARG A 109 3.23 -10.59 -2.14
N LEU A 110 3.61 -10.50 -0.87
CA LEU A 110 2.80 -9.93 0.20
C LEU A 110 3.51 -8.74 0.85
N LEU A 111 2.77 -7.67 1.06
CA LEU A 111 3.14 -6.57 1.96
C LEU A 111 2.05 -6.44 3.03
N VAL A 112 2.44 -6.50 4.30
CA VAL A 112 1.56 -6.21 5.43
C VAL A 112 1.99 -4.88 6.03
N ALA A 113 1.20 -3.83 5.80
CA ALA A 113 1.51 -2.48 6.23
C ALA A 113 0.69 -2.05 7.45
N ARG A 114 1.35 -1.37 8.38
CA ARG A 114 0.68 -0.61 9.43
C ARG A 114 0.34 0.76 8.88
N VAL A 115 -0.92 1.17 8.99
CA VAL A 115 -1.37 2.47 8.53
C VAL A 115 -1.99 3.27 9.67
N ASP A 116 -1.82 4.58 9.63
CA ASP A 116 -2.29 5.46 10.70
C ASP A 116 -3.82 5.47 10.80
N CYS A 117 -4.53 5.53 9.68
CA CYS A 117 -5.99 5.52 9.69
C CYS A 117 -6.57 5.11 8.34
N LEU A 118 -7.54 4.19 8.35
CA LEU A 118 -8.30 3.76 7.17
C LEU A 118 -9.70 4.39 7.09
N SER A 119 -10.03 5.32 8.00
CA SER A 119 -11.34 6.00 8.07
C SER A 119 -12.55 5.05 8.18
N ASP A 120 -12.37 3.88 8.81
CA ASP A 120 -13.37 2.81 8.96
C ASP A 120 -13.58 2.45 10.45
N CYS A 121 -13.66 3.46 11.31
CA CYS A 121 -13.66 3.28 12.78
C CYS A 121 -14.91 2.57 13.32
N ASP A 122 -16.03 2.60 12.58
CA ASP A 122 -17.27 1.89 12.92
C ASP A 122 -17.11 0.36 12.80
N ARG A 123 -16.05 -0.12 12.13
CA ARG A 123 -15.72 -1.54 11.93
C ARG A 123 -14.33 -1.89 12.45
N ALA A 124 -13.91 -1.22 13.51
CA ALA A 124 -12.63 -1.51 14.12
C ALA A 124 -12.55 -2.96 14.64
N PRO A 125 -11.41 -3.65 14.49
CA PRO A 125 -10.19 -3.19 13.81
C PRO A 125 -10.31 -3.22 12.28
N ALA A 126 -9.98 -2.09 11.64
CA ALA A 126 -10.11 -1.92 10.19
C ALA A 126 -8.92 -2.56 9.45
N VAL A 127 -9.24 -3.36 8.44
CA VAL A 127 -8.26 -4.02 7.54
C VAL A 127 -8.70 -3.86 6.10
N HIS A 128 -7.77 -3.46 5.24
CA HIS A 128 -7.98 -3.47 3.80
C HIS A 128 -7.05 -4.49 3.13
N ILE A 129 -7.53 -5.17 2.09
CA ILE A 129 -6.74 -6.03 1.22
C ILE A 129 -6.86 -5.48 -0.19
N ASN A 130 -5.76 -5.03 -0.77
CA ASN A 130 -5.72 -4.40 -2.09
C ASN A 130 -6.71 -3.22 -2.23
N GLY A 131 -6.83 -2.40 -1.17
CA GLY A 131 -7.76 -1.27 -1.10
C GLY A 131 -9.22 -1.65 -0.83
N GLN A 132 -9.54 -2.93 -0.68
CA GLN A 132 -10.89 -3.39 -0.36
C GLN A 132 -11.02 -3.68 1.13
N ARG A 133 -12.11 -3.22 1.74
CA ARG A 133 -12.43 -3.48 3.15
C ARG A 133 -12.70 -4.97 3.38
N VAL A 134 -12.10 -5.51 4.43
CA VAL A 134 -12.31 -6.90 4.86
C VAL A 134 -12.58 -6.93 6.35
N SER A 135 -13.51 -7.79 6.77
CA SER A 135 -13.79 -7.98 8.20
C SER A 135 -12.62 -8.68 8.89
N ALA A 136 -12.20 -8.14 10.02
CA ALA A 136 -11.19 -8.72 10.91
C ALA A 136 -11.80 -9.42 12.15
N SER A 137 -13.12 -9.61 12.19
CA SER A 137 -13.80 -10.28 13.30
C SER A 137 -13.49 -11.77 13.40
N ASP A 138 -13.13 -12.40 12.28
CA ASP A 138 -12.68 -13.79 12.18
C ASP A 138 -11.30 -13.81 11.51
N LEU A 139 -10.28 -14.11 12.30
CA LEU A 139 -8.88 -14.11 11.86
C LEU A 139 -8.58 -15.23 10.85
N ASP A 140 -9.22 -16.39 10.97
CA ASP A 140 -9.02 -17.49 10.04
C ASP A 140 -9.65 -17.18 8.67
N ALA A 141 -10.83 -16.56 8.67
CA ALA A 141 -11.46 -16.07 7.46
C ALA A 141 -10.61 -14.97 6.80
N LEU A 142 -10.03 -14.05 7.57
CA LEU A 142 -9.13 -13.02 7.09
C LEU A 142 -7.88 -13.61 6.40
N VAL A 143 -7.23 -14.59 7.05
CA VAL A 143 -6.09 -15.32 6.46
C VAL A 143 -6.48 -16.02 5.16
N LYS A 144 -7.68 -16.59 5.10
CA LYS A 144 -8.19 -17.22 3.87
C LYS A 144 -8.38 -16.21 2.74
N HIS A 145 -8.92 -15.02 3.03
CA HIS A 145 -9.04 -13.94 2.04
C HIS A 145 -7.67 -13.50 1.51
N ILE A 146 -6.67 -13.34 2.38
CA ILE A 146 -5.30 -13.00 1.95
C ILE A 146 -4.72 -14.11 1.05
N LYS A 147 -4.90 -15.38 1.39
CA LYS A 147 -4.48 -16.51 0.55
C LYS A 147 -5.14 -16.49 -0.83
N GLN A 148 -6.41 -16.15 -0.90
CA GLN A 148 -7.14 -16.00 -2.17
C GLN A 148 -6.60 -14.84 -3.01
N ALA A 149 -6.25 -13.72 -2.38
CA ALA A 149 -5.65 -12.58 -3.07
C ALA A 149 -4.21 -12.86 -3.58
N LEU A 150 -3.52 -13.83 -2.98
CA LEU A 150 -2.19 -14.28 -3.38
C LEU A 150 -2.20 -15.33 -4.50
N ALA A 151 -3.31 -16.03 -4.69
CA ALA A 151 -3.44 -17.06 -5.73
C ALA A 151 -3.48 -16.45 -7.12
#